data_87a6718d42161e7b118de8c14f378a99
#
_entry.id   87a6718d42161e7b118de8c14f378a99
#
_cell.length_a   1.000
_cell.length_b   1.000
_cell.length_c   1.000
_cell.angle_alpha   90.00
_cell.angle_beta   90.00
_cell.angle_gamma   90.00
#
_symmetry.space_group_name_H-M   'P 1'
#
loop_
_entity.id
_entity.type
_entity.pdbx_description
1 polymer ?
#
loop_
_entity_poly.entity_id
_entity_poly.type
_entity_poly.pdbx_seq_one_letter_code
_entity_poly.pdbx_strand_id
1 'polypeptide(L)' 'MALEDRTARLTVLIDPRKKALFERICAEQDTTPSQVVRQMIRRYIEEQTGAAWSPEEPEKKRRK' A
#
# COMPACT_ATOMS: atom_id res chain seq x y z
N MET A 1 -9.62 15.30 -11.26
CA MET A 1 -8.78 14.44 -10.62
C MET A 1 -9.48 13.25 -10.08
N ALA A 2 -9.00 12.09 -10.38
CA ALA A 2 -9.64 10.89 -9.93
C ALA A 2 -9.19 10.54 -8.53
N LEU A 3 -10.10 10.06 -7.73
CA LEU A 3 -9.76 9.66 -6.40
C LEU A 3 -9.68 8.15 -6.36
N GLU A 4 -8.80 7.67 -5.54
CA GLU A 4 -8.65 6.27 -5.36
C GLU A 4 -9.89 5.68 -4.73
N ASP A 5 -10.35 4.56 -5.21
CA ASP A 5 -11.53 3.94 -4.68
C ASP A 5 -11.09 2.93 -3.63
N ARG A 6 -11.16 3.25 -2.39
CA ARG A 6 -10.66 2.41 -1.30
C ARG A 6 -11.73 1.53 -0.74
N THR A 7 -12.39 0.78 -1.60
CA THR A 7 -13.46 -0.08 -1.16
C THR A 7 -13.04 -1.53 -1.01
N ALA A 8 -11.91 -1.92 -1.55
CA ALA A 8 -11.42 -3.28 -1.41
C ALA A 8 -10.68 -3.42 -0.09
N ARG A 9 -10.72 -4.61 0.49
CA ARG A 9 -10.09 -4.83 1.76
C ARG A 9 -8.96 -5.84 1.62
N LEU A 10 -7.86 -5.59 2.29
CA LEU A 10 -6.75 -6.52 2.32
C LEU A 10 -6.52 -6.91 3.77
N THR A 11 -6.48 -8.20 4.04
CA THR A 11 -6.26 -8.70 5.39
C THR A 11 -5.02 -9.56 5.44
N VAL A 12 -4.14 -9.27 6.37
CA VAL A 12 -2.89 -9.99 6.52
C VAL A 12 -2.68 -10.34 7.98
N LEU A 13 -2.28 -11.56 8.24
CA LEU A 13 -1.95 -11.97 9.60
C LEU A 13 -0.46 -11.93 9.79
N ILE A 14 -0.01 -11.28 10.83
CA ILE A 14 1.42 -11.16 11.11
C ILE A 14 1.65 -11.39 12.60
N ASP A 15 2.89 -11.56 12.97
CA ASP A 15 3.28 -11.76 14.35
C ASP A 15 2.89 -10.53 15.16
N PRO A 16 2.24 -10.69 16.33
CA PRO A 16 1.82 -9.53 17.12
C PRO A 16 2.97 -8.61 17.51
N ARG A 17 4.15 -9.17 17.74
CA ARG A 17 5.30 -8.34 18.12
C ARG A 17 5.75 -7.48 16.94
N LYS A 18 5.67 -8.04 15.74
CA LYS A 18 6.04 -7.30 14.55
C LYS A 18 5.00 -6.21 14.29
N LYS A 19 3.73 -6.51 14.53
CA LYS A 19 2.69 -5.52 14.35
C LYS A 19 2.88 -4.37 15.33
N ALA A 20 3.18 -4.66 16.58
CA ALA A 20 3.37 -3.62 17.59
C ALA A 20 4.54 -2.72 17.23
N LEU A 21 5.65 -3.31 16.78
CA LEU A 21 6.80 -2.51 16.39
C LEU A 21 6.48 -1.64 15.18
N PHE A 22 5.77 -2.21 14.22
CA PHE A 22 5.39 -1.47 13.02
C PHE A 22 4.52 -0.26 13.39
N GLU A 23 3.56 -0.46 14.29
CA GLU A 23 2.68 0.61 14.70
C GLU A 23 3.44 1.70 15.45
N ARG A 24 4.42 1.30 16.26
CA ARG A 24 5.19 2.27 17.00
C ARG A 24 6.05 3.12 16.06
N ILE A 25 6.66 2.47 15.07
CA ILE A 25 7.47 3.19 14.11
C ILE A 25 6.61 4.17 13.31
N CYS A 26 5.41 3.76 12.94
CA CYS A 26 4.51 4.65 12.22
C CYS A 26 4.18 5.87 13.07
N ALA A 27 3.92 5.65 14.35
CA ALA A 27 3.59 6.76 15.24
C ALA A 27 4.77 7.72 15.37
N GLU A 28 5.99 7.17 15.44
CA GLU A 28 7.17 8.01 15.54
C GLU A 28 7.38 8.84 14.29
N GLN A 29 6.92 8.36 13.16
CA GLN A 29 7.05 9.08 11.91
C GLN A 29 5.79 9.88 11.58
N ASP A 30 4.89 9.98 12.55
CA ASP A 30 3.68 10.78 12.42
C ASP A 30 2.82 10.32 11.26
N THR A 31 2.67 9.03 11.11
CA THR A 31 1.84 8.47 10.06
C THR A 31 1.05 7.31 10.66
N THR A 32 0.23 6.65 9.86
CA THR A 32 -0.57 5.54 10.33
C THR A 32 -0.17 4.27 9.61
N PRO A 33 -0.43 3.11 10.21
CA PRO A 33 -0.13 1.85 9.53
C PRO A 33 -0.82 1.72 8.18
N SER A 34 -2.06 2.19 8.07
CA SER A 34 -2.77 2.09 6.81
C SER A 34 -2.11 2.91 5.72
N GLN A 35 -1.64 4.10 6.06
CA GLN A 35 -0.96 4.95 5.10
C GLN A 35 0.34 4.30 4.63
N VAL A 36 1.09 3.74 5.56
CA VAL A 36 2.36 3.12 5.22
C VAL A 36 2.13 1.91 4.34
N VAL A 37 1.13 1.09 4.67
CA VAL A 37 0.84 -0.09 3.88
C VAL A 37 0.43 0.29 2.46
N ARG A 38 -0.41 1.32 2.33
CA ARG A 38 -0.82 1.76 1.01
C ARG A 38 0.36 2.25 0.20
N GLN A 39 1.29 2.93 0.85
CA GLN A 39 2.48 3.42 0.15
C GLN A 39 3.38 2.27 -0.26
N MET A 40 3.51 1.26 0.57
CA MET A 40 4.32 0.11 0.23
C MET A 40 3.72 -0.65 -0.94
N ILE A 41 2.40 -0.78 -0.97
CA ILE A 41 1.74 -1.47 -2.06
C ILE A 41 1.92 -0.69 -3.36
N ARG A 42 1.78 0.62 -3.31
CA ARG A 42 1.97 1.44 -4.49
C ARG A 42 3.40 1.29 -5.01
N ARG A 43 4.38 1.35 -4.11
CA ARG A 43 5.76 1.23 -4.53
C ARG A 43 6.02 -0.14 -5.14
N TYR A 44 5.46 -1.17 -4.56
CA TYR A 44 5.65 -2.50 -5.08
C TYR A 44 5.06 -2.62 -6.49
N ILE A 45 3.87 -2.07 -6.71
CA ILE A 45 3.24 -2.10 -8.02
C ILE A 45 4.11 -1.35 -9.03
N GLU A 46 4.61 -0.19 -8.63
CA GLU A 46 5.43 0.60 -9.54
C GLU A 46 6.72 -0.13 -9.91
N GLU A 47 7.30 -0.83 -8.95
CA GLU A 47 8.52 -1.57 -9.22
C GLU A 47 8.27 -2.73 -10.15
N GLN A 48 7.14 -3.39 -10.02
CA GLN A 48 6.85 -4.55 -10.83
C GLN A 48 6.36 -4.17 -12.22
N THR A 49 5.67 -3.07 -12.36
CA THR A 49 5.13 -2.68 -13.66
C THR A 49 6.03 -1.68 -14.38
N GLY A 50 6.94 -1.06 -13.68
CA GLY A 50 7.82 -0.08 -14.29
C GLY A 50 7.15 1.25 -14.57
N ALA A 51 5.98 1.47 -14.01
CA ALA A 51 5.27 2.72 -14.23
C ALA A 51 4.55 3.13 -12.97
N ALA A 52 4.35 4.41 -12.81
CA ALA A 52 3.65 4.93 -11.66
C ALA A 52 2.19 4.51 -11.73
N TRP A 53 1.65 4.11 -10.60
CA TRP A 53 0.27 3.68 -10.55
C TRP A 53 -0.66 4.87 -10.61
N SER A 54 -1.77 4.71 -11.30
CA SER A 54 -2.77 5.74 -11.37
C SER A 54 -4.14 5.09 -11.31
N PRO A 55 -5.05 5.59 -10.50
CA PRO A 55 -6.38 5.01 -10.43
C PRO A 55 -7.19 5.25 -11.70
N GLU A 56 -6.73 6.13 -12.55
CA GLU A 56 -7.43 6.38 -13.77
C GLU A 56 -7.08 5.40 -14.87
N GLU A 57 -6.04 4.63 -14.73
CA GLU A 57 -5.66 3.72 -15.73
C GLU A 57 -6.10 2.34 -15.44
N PRO A 58 -6.66 1.65 -16.36
CA PRO A 58 -7.06 0.29 -16.13
C PRO A 58 -5.82 -0.54 -16.05
N GLU A 59 -5.93 -1.61 -15.33
CA GLU A 59 -4.89 -2.35 -15.17
C GLU A 59 -4.65 -3.17 -16.31
N LYS A 60 -4.08 -2.99 -17.19
CA LYS A 60 -3.98 -3.60 -18.26
C LYS A 60 -3.01 -4.52 -18.26
N LYS A 61 -2.49 -4.94 -18.43
CA LYS A 61 -1.67 -5.73 -18.54
C LYS A 61 -0.72 -5.99 -17.74
N ARG A 62 -0.66 -6.62 -17.13
CA ARG A 62 0.18 -6.79 -16.34
C ARG A 62 0.99 -7.78 -16.74
N ARG A 63 1.75 -8.01 -16.94
CA ARG A 63 2.51 -8.82 -17.32
C ARG A 63 3.07 -9.60 -16.57
N LYS A 64 3.21 -10.35 -16.30
CA LYS A 64 3.67 -11.10 -15.61
C LYS A 64 4.27 -11.46 -15.59
#